data_a0aea8b636ca66acd93f87063d600ace
#
_entry.id   a0aea8b636ca66acd93f87063d600ace
#
_cell.length_a   1.000
_cell.length_b   1.000
_cell.length_c   1.000
_cell.angle_alpha   90.00
_cell.angle_beta   90.00
_cell.angle_gamma   90.00
#
_symmetry.space_group_name_H-M   'P 1'
#
loop_
_entity.id
_entity.type
_entity.pdbx_description
1 polymer ?
#
loop_
_entity_poly.entity_id
_entity_poly.type
_entity_poly.pdbx_seq_one_letter_code
_entity_poly.pdbx_strand_id
1 'polypeptide(L)'
;GYTMMLKEAYYNPNQVPTSITELDYNMEYPFIYNHYSHNTDWVDAVTKFGKQHKYYVYLSGGGDKATFRISAGYDKSTGTIIGQKLDRFSTTSALDYYVSDRIKFSSNISLTFTTNHKNYGNDILARAYNAMPNMSIYEYDVNGNVTGNYFNMLPLAAIYGTSATVALPQNGYRTSYELRDQFVNGNPVARAMKAWWKQKQYNLTPQFSVEYKLLGKENDQHRLNYVGDVQLNIYNTSNDNYCPSELKPMDWVWG
;
A
#
# COMPACT_ATOMS: atom_id res chain seq x y z
N GLY A 1 25.19 -17.24 -12.51
CA GLY A 1 23.91 -16.76 -12.91
C GLY A 1 23.94 -15.38 -13.53
N TYR A 2 22.96 -14.58 -13.23
CA TYR A 2 22.73 -13.26 -13.85
C TYR A 2 23.92 -12.30 -13.68
N THR A 3 24.50 -12.24 -12.50
CA THR A 3 25.65 -11.38 -12.21
C THR A 3 26.85 -11.74 -13.05
N MET A 4 27.04 -13.03 -13.27
CA MET A 4 28.12 -13.52 -14.14
C MET A 4 27.89 -13.11 -15.58
N MET A 5 26.67 -13.22 -16.08
CA MET A 5 26.31 -12.74 -17.42
C MET A 5 26.50 -11.22 -17.57
N LEU A 6 26.13 -10.44 -16.55
CA LEU A 6 26.37 -9.00 -16.53
C LEU A 6 27.86 -8.67 -16.50
N LYS A 7 28.64 -9.41 -15.71
CA LYS A 7 30.08 -9.23 -15.62
C LYS A 7 30.78 -9.50 -16.97
N GLU A 8 30.50 -10.63 -17.60
CA GLU A 8 31.09 -10.95 -18.90
C GLU A 8 30.62 -10.00 -20.01
N ALA A 9 29.36 -9.69 -20.01
CA ALA A 9 28.82 -8.72 -20.94
C ALA A 9 29.45 -7.33 -20.74
N TYR A 10 29.85 -6.98 -19.55
CA TYR A 10 30.53 -5.72 -19.24
C TYR A 10 32.00 -5.74 -19.67
N TYR A 11 32.74 -6.83 -19.41
CA TYR A 11 34.17 -6.95 -19.73
C TYR A 11 34.46 -7.42 -21.15
N ASN A 12 33.58 -8.16 -21.75
CA ASN A 12 33.77 -8.70 -23.10
C ASN A 12 32.44 -8.79 -23.88
N PRO A 13 31.98 -7.66 -24.38
CA PRO A 13 30.67 -7.56 -25.06
C PRO A 13 30.58 -8.38 -26.36
N ASN A 14 31.70 -8.83 -26.89
CA ASN A 14 31.77 -9.60 -28.14
C ASN A 14 31.86 -11.12 -27.94
N GLN A 15 31.94 -11.59 -26.69
CA GLN A 15 31.94 -13.02 -26.38
C GLN A 15 30.64 -13.43 -25.69
N VAL A 16 29.97 -14.39 -26.28
CA VAL A 16 28.91 -15.11 -25.57
C VAL A 16 29.58 -15.98 -24.51
N PRO A 17 29.20 -15.87 -23.23
CA PRO A 17 29.81 -16.64 -22.18
C PRO A 17 29.57 -18.13 -22.39
N THR A 18 30.62 -18.89 -22.68
CA THR A 18 30.58 -20.34 -22.87
C THR A 18 30.89 -21.10 -21.57
N SER A 19 31.61 -20.47 -20.65
CA SER A 19 31.84 -20.99 -19.29
C SER A 19 32.28 -19.87 -18.37
N ILE A 20 31.59 -19.76 -17.22
CA ILE A 20 31.93 -18.79 -16.19
C ILE A 20 32.21 -19.57 -14.92
N THR A 21 33.42 -19.52 -14.45
CA THR A 21 33.87 -20.33 -13.32
C THR A 21 33.87 -19.62 -12.00
N GLU A 22 34.03 -18.30 -11.98
CA GLU A 22 34.07 -17.54 -10.73
C GLU A 22 33.63 -16.09 -10.89
N LEU A 23 33.00 -15.56 -9.84
CA LEU A 23 32.62 -14.17 -9.70
C LEU A 23 33.67 -13.46 -8.83
N ASP A 24 34.79 -13.09 -9.41
CA ASP A 24 35.82 -12.38 -8.68
C ASP A 24 35.44 -10.94 -8.41
N TYR A 25 35.73 -10.47 -7.20
CA TYR A 25 35.69 -9.07 -6.88
C TYR A 25 36.73 -8.34 -7.71
N ASN A 26 36.29 -7.38 -8.54
CA ASN A 26 37.19 -6.54 -9.27
C ASN A 26 37.19 -5.13 -8.65
N MET A 27 38.35 -4.74 -8.12
CA MET A 27 38.52 -3.44 -7.44
C MET A 27 38.36 -2.24 -8.37
N GLU A 28 38.48 -2.41 -9.69
CA GLU A 28 38.20 -1.35 -10.65
C GLU A 28 36.69 -1.02 -10.73
N TYR A 29 35.82 -1.97 -10.39
CA TYR A 29 34.37 -1.81 -10.52
C TYR A 29 33.62 -2.31 -9.28
N PRO A 30 33.95 -1.81 -8.09
CA PRO A 30 33.35 -2.29 -6.84
C PRO A 30 31.83 -2.05 -6.79
N PHE A 31 31.35 -1.01 -7.46
CA PHE A 31 29.94 -0.70 -7.55
C PHE A 31 29.13 -1.84 -8.16
N ILE A 32 29.58 -2.41 -9.29
CA ILE A 32 28.86 -3.49 -9.97
C ILE A 32 28.84 -4.73 -9.10
N TYR A 33 29.97 -5.10 -8.55
CA TYR A 33 30.05 -6.28 -7.67
C TYR A 33 29.16 -6.13 -6.45
N ASN A 34 29.27 -5.02 -5.73
CA ASN A 34 28.53 -4.79 -4.49
C ASN A 34 27.01 -4.72 -4.69
N HIS A 35 26.53 -4.28 -5.85
CA HIS A 35 25.10 -4.15 -6.10
C HIS A 35 24.48 -5.31 -6.88
N TYR A 36 25.28 -6.15 -7.55
CA TYR A 36 24.78 -7.20 -8.43
C TYR A 36 25.34 -8.61 -8.14
N SER A 37 25.93 -8.81 -6.97
CA SER A 37 26.42 -10.12 -6.52
C SER A 37 25.54 -10.80 -5.50
N HIS A 38 24.31 -10.31 -5.30
CA HIS A 38 23.36 -10.83 -4.32
C HIS A 38 22.55 -12.02 -4.86
N ASN A 39 21.83 -12.65 -3.96
CA ASN A 39 20.76 -13.60 -4.27
C ASN A 39 19.51 -13.19 -3.48
N THR A 40 18.86 -12.13 -3.94
CA THR A 40 17.75 -11.51 -3.26
C THR A 40 16.46 -12.22 -3.62
N ASP A 41 15.75 -12.73 -2.62
CA ASP A 41 14.36 -13.12 -2.75
C ASP A 41 13.50 -11.87 -2.59
N TRP A 42 13.13 -11.28 -3.73
CA TRP A 42 12.35 -10.05 -3.76
C TRP A 42 10.92 -10.23 -3.24
N VAL A 43 10.36 -11.43 -3.41
CA VAL A 43 9.01 -11.71 -2.94
C VAL A 43 9.00 -11.76 -1.41
N ASP A 44 9.95 -12.46 -0.81
CA ASP A 44 10.12 -12.48 0.65
C ASP A 44 10.41 -11.08 1.20
N ALA A 45 11.28 -10.32 0.52
CA ALA A 45 11.65 -8.96 0.94
C ALA A 45 10.46 -7.97 0.97
N VAL A 46 9.43 -8.16 0.13
CA VAL A 46 8.25 -7.29 0.09
C VAL A 46 7.05 -7.86 0.83
N THR A 47 7.12 -9.11 1.30
CA THR A 47 6.01 -9.76 1.99
C THR A 47 6.25 -9.89 3.49
N LYS A 48 5.19 -10.00 4.24
CA LYS A 48 5.22 -10.25 5.68
C LYS A 48 3.91 -10.87 6.14
N PHE A 49 3.89 -11.43 7.33
CA PHE A 49 2.64 -11.84 7.94
C PHE A 49 1.75 -10.63 8.22
N GLY A 50 0.53 -10.66 7.68
CA GLY A 50 -0.53 -9.72 8.02
C GLY A 50 -1.01 -9.95 9.46
N LYS A 51 -1.27 -8.85 10.18
CA LYS A 51 -1.79 -8.89 11.55
C LYS A 51 -3.09 -8.10 11.59
N GLN A 52 -4.08 -8.60 12.33
CA GLN A 52 -5.33 -7.91 12.56
C GLN A 52 -5.67 -7.91 14.04
N HIS A 53 -6.04 -6.73 14.54
CA HIS A 53 -6.55 -6.52 15.89
C HIS A 53 -7.91 -5.85 15.79
N LYS A 54 -8.91 -6.42 16.48
CA LYS A 54 -10.25 -5.87 16.57
C LYS A 54 -10.63 -5.69 18.02
N TYR A 55 -11.09 -4.50 18.34
CA TYR A 55 -11.60 -4.15 19.66
C TYR A 55 -13.03 -3.69 19.48
N TYR A 56 -13.91 -4.19 20.32
CA TYR A 56 -15.31 -3.82 20.28
C TYR A 56 -15.87 -3.70 21.70
N VAL A 57 -16.56 -2.60 21.93
CA VAL A 57 -17.22 -2.31 23.21
C VAL A 57 -18.65 -1.88 22.89
N TYR A 58 -19.60 -2.35 23.68
CA TYR A 58 -20.96 -1.87 23.62
C TYR A 58 -21.53 -1.64 25.00
N LEU A 59 -22.41 -0.67 25.10
CA LEU A 59 -23.21 -0.34 26.27
C LEU A 59 -24.65 -0.30 25.84
N SER A 60 -25.53 -0.98 26.58
CA SER A 60 -26.97 -0.90 26.38
C SER A 60 -27.68 -0.77 27.70
N GLY A 61 -28.77 -0.07 27.69
CA GLY A 61 -29.61 0.12 28.88
C GLY A 61 -30.96 0.69 28.51
N GLY A 62 -31.83 0.81 29.49
CA GLY A 62 -33.12 1.42 29.25
C GLY A 62 -34.11 1.16 30.40
N GLY A 63 -35.29 1.73 30.23
CA GLY A 63 -36.44 1.60 31.09
C GLY A 63 -37.70 1.77 30.27
N ASP A 64 -38.83 1.95 30.94
CA ASP A 64 -40.16 1.97 30.32
C ASP A 64 -40.34 3.02 29.22
N LYS A 65 -39.56 4.14 29.28
CA LYS A 65 -39.71 5.24 28.33
C LYS A 65 -38.58 5.36 27.31
N ALA A 66 -37.44 4.72 27.55
CA ALA A 66 -36.31 4.81 26.64
C ALA A 66 -35.42 3.60 26.70
N THR A 67 -34.94 3.14 25.56
CA THR A 67 -33.87 2.17 25.45
C THR A 67 -32.75 2.75 24.59
N PHE A 68 -31.51 2.46 24.95
CA PHE A 68 -30.36 2.92 24.18
C PHE A 68 -29.32 1.81 24.04
N ARG A 69 -28.59 1.90 22.94
CA ARG A 69 -27.42 1.07 22.67
C ARG A 69 -26.35 1.96 22.01
N ILE A 70 -25.18 1.94 22.60
CA ILE A 70 -24.01 2.63 22.06
C ILE A 70 -22.93 1.58 21.88
N SER A 71 -22.29 1.56 20.72
CA SER A 71 -21.17 0.68 20.43
C SER A 71 -20.03 1.46 19.83
N ALA A 72 -18.80 1.03 20.11
CA ALA A 72 -17.58 1.54 19.52
C ALA A 72 -16.68 0.36 19.13
N GLY A 73 -16.13 0.41 17.94
CA GLY A 73 -15.23 -0.57 17.41
C GLY A 73 -13.97 0.08 16.84
N TYR A 74 -12.83 -0.58 17.03
CA TYR A 74 -11.58 -0.19 16.42
C TYR A 74 -10.91 -1.40 15.79
N ASP A 75 -10.70 -1.33 14.48
CA ASP A 75 -10.01 -2.34 13.68
C ASP A 75 -8.67 -1.78 13.23
N LYS A 76 -7.60 -2.49 13.54
CA LYS A 76 -6.25 -2.21 13.04
C LYS A 76 -5.72 -3.43 12.32
N SER A 77 -5.34 -3.28 11.05
CA SER A 77 -4.75 -4.36 10.27
C SER A 77 -3.52 -3.91 9.49
N THR A 78 -2.58 -4.82 9.32
CA THR A 78 -1.45 -4.66 8.42
C THR A 78 -1.60 -5.65 7.26
N GLY A 79 -1.29 -5.22 6.05
CA GLY A 79 -1.31 -6.08 4.88
C GLY A 79 -0.18 -7.09 4.87
N THR A 80 -0.26 -8.05 3.96
CA THR A 80 0.79 -9.04 3.69
C THR A 80 1.96 -8.43 2.90
N ILE A 81 1.75 -7.30 2.25
CA ILE A 81 2.83 -6.52 1.61
C ILE A 81 3.28 -5.45 2.59
N ILE A 82 4.60 -5.19 2.65
CA ILE A 82 5.17 -4.13 3.49
C ILE A 82 4.58 -2.77 3.11
N GLY A 83 4.48 -1.85 4.08
CA GLY A 83 3.91 -0.50 3.87
C GLY A 83 2.38 -0.43 3.94
N GLN A 84 1.65 -1.55 3.81
CA GLN A 84 0.19 -1.55 3.87
C GLN A 84 -0.35 -1.62 5.29
N LYS A 85 -1.32 -0.77 5.61
CA LYS A 85 -2.06 -0.79 6.87
C LYS A 85 -3.44 -0.16 6.72
N LEU A 86 -4.37 -0.62 7.53
CA LEU A 86 -5.72 -0.09 7.64
C LEU A 86 -6.06 0.14 9.11
N ASP A 87 -6.55 1.33 9.40
CA ASP A 87 -7.11 1.73 10.67
C ASP A 87 -8.57 2.13 10.45
N ARG A 88 -9.51 1.51 11.18
CA ARG A 88 -10.93 1.81 11.09
C ARG A 88 -11.50 2.00 12.49
N PHE A 89 -12.12 3.13 12.69
CA PHE A 89 -12.95 3.40 13.85
C PHE A 89 -14.41 3.40 13.43
N SER A 90 -15.27 2.73 14.19
CA SER A 90 -16.72 2.73 13.97
C SER A 90 -17.46 2.93 15.28
N THR A 91 -18.51 3.71 15.25
CA THR A 91 -19.42 3.87 16.38
C THR A 91 -20.85 3.88 15.89
N THR A 92 -21.73 3.30 16.68
CA THR A 92 -23.18 3.31 16.42
C THR A 92 -23.89 3.68 17.70
N SER A 93 -24.82 4.63 17.61
CA SER A 93 -25.71 5.02 18.69
C SER A 93 -27.14 4.81 18.25
N ALA A 94 -27.86 3.95 18.95
CA ALA A 94 -29.26 3.71 18.74
C ALA A 94 -30.04 4.13 20.00
N LEU A 95 -31.10 4.87 19.80
CA LEU A 95 -32.02 5.33 20.84
C LEU A 95 -33.44 5.08 20.36
N ASP A 96 -34.22 4.38 21.18
CA ASP A 96 -35.67 4.32 21.08
C ASP A 96 -36.26 5.10 22.25
N TYR A 97 -37.15 6.03 21.97
CA TYR A 97 -37.81 6.85 22.97
C TYR A 97 -39.33 6.82 22.76
N TYR A 98 -40.02 6.36 23.78
CA TYR A 98 -41.48 6.30 23.84
C TYR A 98 -42.02 7.60 24.42
N VAL A 99 -42.39 8.52 23.52
CA VAL A 99 -42.94 9.83 23.86
C VAL A 99 -44.29 9.66 24.59
N SER A 100 -45.06 8.68 24.10
CA SER A 100 -46.33 8.26 24.69
C SER A 100 -46.64 6.83 24.29
N ASP A 101 -47.74 6.23 24.80
CA ASP A 101 -48.20 4.90 24.40
C ASP A 101 -48.46 4.76 22.88
N ARG A 102 -48.59 5.88 22.20
CA ARG A 102 -48.88 5.93 20.76
C ARG A 102 -47.73 6.42 19.90
N ILE A 103 -46.74 7.10 20.46
CA ILE A 103 -45.66 7.73 19.71
C ILE A 103 -44.34 7.15 20.15
N LYS A 104 -43.63 6.54 19.23
CA LYS A 104 -42.25 6.09 19.39
C LYS A 104 -41.34 6.87 18.44
N PHE A 105 -40.30 7.44 19.00
CA PHE A 105 -39.19 8.05 18.24
C PHE A 105 -37.98 7.11 18.29
N SER A 106 -37.41 6.83 17.15
CA SER A 106 -36.17 6.03 17.04
C SER A 106 -35.09 6.84 16.34
N SER A 107 -33.89 6.80 16.86
CA SER A 107 -32.71 7.41 16.26
C SER A 107 -31.61 6.38 16.15
N ASN A 108 -31.01 6.22 14.99
CA ASN A 108 -29.84 5.38 14.76
C ASN A 108 -28.78 6.20 14.01
N ILE A 109 -27.64 6.41 14.67
CA ILE A 109 -26.54 7.21 14.11
C ILE A 109 -25.33 6.30 14.01
N SER A 110 -24.86 6.03 12.79
CA SER A 110 -23.65 5.29 12.52
C SER A 110 -22.57 6.21 11.97
N LEU A 111 -21.38 6.12 12.55
CA LEU A 111 -20.19 6.84 12.11
C LEU A 111 -19.07 5.84 11.88
N THR A 112 -18.46 5.90 10.71
CA THR A 112 -17.25 5.12 10.38
C THR A 112 -16.18 6.05 9.84
N PHE A 113 -15.00 5.94 10.42
CA PHE A 113 -13.81 6.62 9.96
C PHE A 113 -12.75 5.59 9.61
N THR A 114 -12.26 5.60 8.37
CA THR A 114 -11.27 4.66 7.87
C THR A 114 -10.06 5.39 7.31
N THR A 115 -8.87 5.01 7.76
CA THR A 115 -7.61 5.41 7.13
C THR A 115 -6.95 4.16 6.54
N ASN A 116 -6.77 4.17 5.23
CA ASN A 116 -6.17 3.06 4.50
C ASN A 116 -4.87 3.55 3.85
N HIS A 117 -3.75 2.95 4.27
CA HIS A 117 -2.45 3.15 3.64
C HIS A 117 -2.20 1.99 2.68
N LYS A 118 -2.08 2.31 1.41
CA LYS A 118 -1.77 1.38 0.32
C LYS A 118 -0.42 1.70 -0.27
N ASN A 119 0.18 0.73 -0.94
CA ASN A 119 1.35 0.99 -1.74
C ASN A 119 0.97 1.85 -2.96
N TYR A 120 1.87 2.72 -3.36
CA TYR A 120 1.72 3.50 -4.58
C TYR A 120 1.70 2.56 -5.80
N GLY A 121 0.67 2.68 -6.64
CA GLY A 121 0.53 1.91 -7.89
C GLY A 121 -0.01 0.48 -7.74
N ASN A 122 -0.12 -0.08 -6.53
CA ASN A 122 -0.58 -1.46 -6.25
C ASN A 122 0.18 -2.58 -6.98
N ASP A 123 1.39 -2.33 -7.46
CA ASP A 123 2.17 -3.18 -8.34
C ASP A 123 3.43 -3.78 -7.68
N ILE A 124 3.57 -3.65 -6.36
CA ILE A 124 4.78 -4.06 -5.62
C ILE A 124 5.11 -5.53 -5.84
N LEU A 125 4.10 -6.41 -5.78
CA LEU A 125 4.32 -7.84 -5.95
C LEU A 125 4.72 -8.19 -7.39
N ALA A 126 4.08 -7.56 -8.38
CA ALA A 126 4.45 -7.73 -9.79
C ALA A 126 5.90 -7.25 -10.03
N ARG A 127 6.29 -6.14 -9.41
CA ARG A 127 7.67 -5.65 -9.49
C ARG A 127 8.66 -6.59 -8.82
N ALA A 128 8.28 -7.21 -7.69
CA ALA A 128 9.13 -8.18 -7.01
C ALA A 128 9.37 -9.43 -7.88
N TYR A 129 8.35 -9.93 -8.58
CA TYR A 129 8.51 -11.04 -9.53
C TYR A 129 9.38 -10.72 -10.73
N ASN A 130 9.40 -9.46 -11.15
CA ASN A 130 10.18 -9.02 -12.31
C ASN A 130 11.58 -8.50 -11.92
N ALA A 131 11.88 -8.35 -10.65
CA ALA A 131 13.18 -7.85 -10.20
C ALA A 131 14.27 -8.91 -10.33
N MET A 132 15.47 -8.49 -10.74
CA MET A 132 16.61 -9.39 -10.87
C MET A 132 17.07 -9.90 -9.50
N PRO A 133 17.20 -11.21 -9.29
CA PRO A 133 17.57 -11.77 -7.99
C PRO A 133 19.00 -11.41 -7.56
N ASN A 134 19.87 -11.11 -8.49
CA ASN A 134 21.24 -10.70 -8.18
C ASN A 134 21.39 -9.26 -7.72
N MET A 135 20.33 -8.44 -7.81
CA MET A 135 20.34 -7.04 -7.43
C MET A 135 20.18 -6.88 -5.92
N SER A 136 20.91 -5.93 -5.33
CA SER A 136 20.82 -5.57 -3.92
C SER A 136 19.56 -4.79 -3.58
N ILE A 137 19.05 -4.96 -2.36
CA ILE A 137 18.00 -4.12 -1.79
C ILE A 137 18.56 -2.74 -1.39
N TYR A 138 19.76 -2.73 -0.82
CA TYR A 138 20.38 -1.53 -0.27
C TYR A 138 21.56 -1.05 -1.10
N GLU A 139 21.83 0.22 -0.98
CA GLU A 139 23.00 0.84 -1.58
C GLU A 139 24.25 0.52 -0.75
N TYR A 140 25.36 0.30 -1.44
CA TYR A 140 26.67 0.07 -0.86
C TYR A 140 27.64 1.19 -1.24
N ASP A 141 28.52 1.53 -0.31
CA ASP A 141 29.62 2.43 -0.57
C ASP A 141 30.79 1.71 -1.32
N VAL A 142 31.81 2.47 -1.65
CA VAL A 142 33.02 1.94 -2.33
C VAL A 142 33.78 0.88 -1.51
N ASN A 143 33.56 0.85 -0.19
CA ASN A 143 34.19 -0.09 0.71
C ASN A 143 33.34 -1.35 0.94
N GLY A 144 32.15 -1.43 0.32
CA GLY A 144 31.21 -2.54 0.46
C GLY A 144 30.34 -2.47 1.71
N ASN A 145 30.21 -1.31 2.36
CA ASN A 145 29.33 -1.12 3.50
C ASN A 145 27.97 -0.60 3.04
N VAL A 146 26.90 -1.02 3.72
CA VAL A 146 25.56 -0.54 3.46
C VAL A 146 25.44 0.94 3.87
N THR A 147 24.99 1.81 2.96
CA THR A 147 24.82 3.25 3.23
C THR A 147 23.54 3.58 4.01
N GLY A 148 22.61 2.63 4.15
CA GLY A 148 21.30 2.86 4.73
C GLY A 148 20.24 3.35 3.73
N ASN A 149 20.63 3.66 2.51
CA ASN A 149 19.74 3.97 1.41
C ASN A 149 19.31 2.70 0.69
N TYR A 150 18.18 2.77 -0.04
CA TYR A 150 17.80 1.70 -0.97
C TYR A 150 18.58 1.85 -2.27
N PHE A 151 19.03 0.73 -2.79
CA PHE A 151 19.65 0.72 -4.11
C PHE A 151 18.61 1.09 -5.16
N ASN A 152 18.85 2.17 -5.86
CA ASN A 152 18.07 2.58 -7.02
C ASN A 152 18.96 2.42 -8.24
N MET A 153 18.53 1.55 -9.16
CA MET A 153 19.26 1.34 -10.41
C MET A 153 19.25 2.66 -11.19
N LEU A 154 20.36 3.35 -11.18
CA LEU A 154 20.52 4.53 -12.02
C LEU A 154 20.75 4.07 -13.47
N PRO A 155 20.20 4.79 -14.46
CA PRO A 155 20.58 4.54 -15.83
C PRO A 155 22.09 4.72 -15.96
N LEU A 156 22.74 3.83 -16.68
CA LEU A 156 24.19 3.93 -16.93
C LEU A 156 24.59 5.32 -17.41
N ALA A 157 23.74 6.00 -18.17
CA ALA A 157 23.95 7.38 -18.60
C ALA A 157 24.04 8.39 -17.44
N ALA A 158 23.36 8.15 -16.31
CA ALA A 158 23.46 9.03 -15.15
C ALA A 158 24.76 8.80 -14.35
N ILE A 159 25.31 7.59 -14.43
CA ILE A 159 26.58 7.25 -13.75
C ILE A 159 27.79 7.77 -14.54
N TYR A 160 27.72 7.75 -15.87
CA TYR A 160 28.86 8.03 -16.74
C TYR A 160 28.70 9.27 -17.65
N GLY A 161 27.62 10.04 -17.53
CA GLY A 161 27.37 11.27 -18.29
C GLY A 161 26.25 11.17 -19.34
N THR A 162 25.90 12.28 -19.95
CA THR A 162 24.69 12.49 -20.77
C THR A 162 24.68 11.83 -22.15
N SER A 163 25.66 10.98 -22.48
CA SER A 163 25.69 10.30 -23.77
C SER A 163 24.90 9.00 -23.69
N ALA A 164 23.96 8.80 -24.60
CA ALA A 164 23.14 7.56 -24.68
C ALA A 164 23.98 6.30 -24.96
N THR A 165 25.23 6.46 -25.24
CA THR A 165 26.24 5.41 -25.40
C THR A 165 27.33 5.63 -24.37
N VAL A 166 27.35 4.78 -23.35
CA VAL A 166 28.45 4.74 -22.41
C VAL A 166 29.60 3.97 -23.06
N ALA A 167 30.69 4.64 -23.36
CA ALA A 167 31.94 3.95 -23.63
C ALA A 167 32.39 3.26 -22.34
N LEU A 168 32.20 1.96 -22.24
CA LEU A 168 32.82 1.17 -21.20
C LEU A 168 34.36 1.26 -21.39
N PRO A 169 35.14 1.28 -20.29
CA PRO A 169 36.60 1.50 -20.37
C PRO A 169 37.37 0.49 -21.25
N GLN A 170 36.72 -0.52 -21.75
CA GLN A 170 37.29 -1.56 -22.59
C GLN A 170 36.50 -1.79 -23.87
N ASN A 171 36.41 -0.77 -24.72
CA ASN A 171 35.93 -0.87 -26.12
C ASN A 171 34.52 -1.46 -26.34
N GLY A 172 33.69 -1.56 -25.33
CA GLY A 172 32.32 -2.05 -25.44
C GLY A 172 31.32 -0.91 -25.31
N TYR A 173 30.45 -0.73 -26.29
CA TYR A 173 29.29 0.15 -26.20
C TYR A 173 28.10 -0.70 -25.78
N ARG A 174 27.53 -0.43 -24.60
CA ARG A 174 26.24 -0.97 -24.27
C ARG A 174 25.22 0.14 -24.24
N THR A 175 24.17 -0.08 -24.96
CA THR A 175 23.01 0.80 -24.91
C THR A 175 22.30 0.58 -23.56
N SER A 176 21.82 1.65 -22.97
CA SER A 176 21.01 1.64 -21.74
C SER A 176 19.75 0.75 -21.84
N TYR A 177 19.46 0.19 -23.00
CA TYR A 177 18.29 -0.62 -23.27
C TYR A 177 18.30 -1.97 -22.56
N GLU A 178 19.41 -2.60 -22.34
CA GLU A 178 19.46 -3.98 -21.81
C GLU A 178 19.05 -4.08 -20.34
N LEU A 179 19.17 -2.97 -19.59
CA LEU A 179 18.70 -2.89 -18.21
C LEU A 179 17.47 -1.99 -18.04
N ARG A 180 16.91 -1.50 -19.14
CA ARG A 180 15.78 -0.56 -19.12
C ARG A 180 14.60 -1.12 -18.35
N ASP A 181 14.24 -2.37 -18.57
CA ASP A 181 13.11 -3.01 -17.92
C ASP A 181 13.32 -3.09 -16.40
N GLN A 182 14.54 -3.37 -15.97
CA GLN A 182 14.89 -3.41 -14.55
C GLN A 182 14.93 -2.02 -13.94
N PHE A 183 15.38 -1.03 -14.68
CA PHE A 183 15.37 0.36 -14.26
C PHE A 183 13.92 0.87 -14.09
N VAL A 184 13.05 0.61 -15.07
CA VAL A 184 11.61 0.96 -14.99
C VAL A 184 10.92 0.18 -13.88
N ASN A 185 11.29 -1.09 -13.66
CA ASN A 185 10.80 -1.90 -12.57
C ASN A 185 11.20 -1.32 -11.21
N GLY A 186 12.43 -0.84 -11.09
CA GLY A 186 13.00 -0.24 -9.90
C GLY A 186 13.13 -1.20 -8.73
N ASN A 187 13.42 -0.65 -7.57
CA ASN A 187 13.52 -1.41 -6.33
C ASN A 187 12.14 -1.56 -5.66
N PRO A 188 11.54 -2.76 -5.62
CA PRO A 188 10.21 -2.96 -5.06
C PRO A 188 10.12 -2.61 -3.57
N VAL A 189 11.18 -2.87 -2.80
CA VAL A 189 11.22 -2.56 -1.36
C VAL A 189 11.26 -1.05 -1.14
N ALA A 190 12.11 -0.35 -1.87
CA ALA A 190 12.19 1.12 -1.82
C ALA A 190 10.84 1.75 -2.16
N ARG A 191 10.18 1.25 -3.21
CA ARG A 191 8.87 1.74 -3.64
C ARG A 191 7.81 1.48 -2.59
N ALA A 192 7.80 0.30 -1.97
CA ALA A 192 6.83 -0.03 -0.93
C ALA A 192 6.98 0.81 0.34
N MET A 193 8.22 1.24 0.65
CA MET A 193 8.54 1.96 1.89
C MET A 193 8.52 3.48 1.74
N LYS A 194 8.95 4.01 0.59
CA LYS A 194 9.06 5.46 0.37
C LYS A 194 7.88 6.06 -0.37
N ALA A 195 7.21 5.30 -1.22
CA ALA A 195 6.03 5.76 -1.95
C ALA A 195 4.75 5.21 -1.32
N TRP A 196 3.72 6.04 -1.23
CA TRP A 196 2.48 5.65 -0.56
C TRP A 196 1.25 6.32 -1.18
N TRP A 197 0.12 5.66 -0.97
CA TRP A 197 -1.21 6.17 -1.23
C TRP A 197 -2.04 6.03 0.04
N LYS A 198 -2.50 7.16 0.56
CA LYS A 198 -3.31 7.24 1.76
C LYS A 198 -4.72 7.67 1.41
N GLN A 199 -5.67 6.82 1.76
CA GLN A 199 -7.09 7.09 1.60
C GLN A 199 -7.73 7.29 2.98
N LYS A 200 -8.38 8.41 3.18
CA LYS A 200 -9.19 8.70 4.36
C LYS A 200 -10.65 8.71 3.92
N GLN A 201 -11.47 7.96 4.61
CA GLN A 201 -12.90 7.85 4.36
C GLN A 201 -13.66 8.18 5.63
N TYR A 202 -14.67 9.00 5.47
CA TYR A 202 -15.62 9.35 6.52
C TYR A 202 -17.02 9.01 6.03
N ASN A 203 -17.76 8.26 6.82
CA ASN A 203 -19.16 7.94 6.55
C ASN A 203 -19.99 8.15 7.81
N LEU A 204 -20.95 9.06 7.72
CA LEU A 204 -21.93 9.37 8.77
C LEU A 204 -23.32 9.11 8.22
N THR A 205 -24.04 8.21 8.87
CA THR A 205 -25.40 7.82 8.47
C THR A 205 -26.36 8.00 9.66
N PRO A 206 -26.91 9.20 9.87
CA PRO A 206 -28.02 9.39 10.79
C PRO A 206 -29.34 8.92 10.17
N GLN A 207 -30.11 8.19 10.94
CA GLN A 207 -31.44 7.75 10.63
C GLN A 207 -32.37 8.10 11.78
N PHE A 208 -33.52 8.70 11.45
CA PHE A 208 -34.55 9.04 12.40
C PHE A 208 -35.87 8.44 11.93
N SER A 209 -36.61 7.84 12.85
CA SER A 209 -37.91 7.24 12.60
C SER A 209 -38.92 7.68 13.64
N VAL A 210 -40.12 7.96 13.19
CA VAL A 210 -41.27 8.23 14.06
C VAL A 210 -42.37 7.22 13.73
N GLU A 211 -42.76 6.46 14.70
CA GLU A 211 -43.91 5.58 14.62
C GLU A 211 -45.08 6.18 15.39
N TYR A 212 -46.23 6.30 14.76
CA TYR A 212 -47.47 6.76 15.36
C TYR A 212 -48.57 5.72 15.21
N LYS A 213 -49.07 5.22 16.35
CA LYS A 213 -50.19 4.25 16.43
C LYS A 213 -51.53 5.02 16.30
N LEU A 214 -52.07 5.01 15.09
CA LEU A 214 -53.33 5.70 14.77
C LEU A 214 -54.52 5.00 15.36
N LEU A 215 -54.61 3.66 15.24
CA LEU A 215 -55.70 2.84 15.71
C LEU A 215 -55.18 1.56 16.38
N GLY A 216 -55.91 1.10 17.44
CA GLY A 216 -55.65 -0.13 18.12
C GLY A 216 -54.52 -0.09 19.15
N LYS A 217 -54.62 -0.98 20.16
CA LYS A 217 -53.57 -1.33 21.10
C LYS A 217 -52.85 -2.59 20.65
N GLU A 218 -51.80 -2.96 21.32
CA GLU A 218 -50.90 -4.05 20.91
C GLU A 218 -51.59 -5.42 20.76
N ASN A 219 -52.71 -5.63 21.46
CA ASN A 219 -53.53 -6.87 21.41
C ASN A 219 -54.83 -6.75 20.60
N ASP A 220 -55.09 -5.62 19.93
CA ASP A 220 -56.33 -5.44 19.17
C ASP A 220 -56.24 -6.13 17.79
N GLN A 221 -57.40 -6.67 17.31
CA GLN A 221 -57.49 -7.33 16.01
C GLN A 221 -57.21 -6.36 14.83
N HIS A 222 -57.46 -5.08 15.01
CA HIS A 222 -57.22 -4.05 13.98
C HIS A 222 -56.24 -3.01 14.50
N ARG A 223 -55.15 -2.86 13.80
CA ARG A 223 -54.09 -1.89 14.11
C ARG A 223 -53.74 -1.11 12.87
N LEU A 224 -53.57 0.20 13.04
CA LEU A 224 -53.06 1.10 12.01
C LEU A 224 -51.93 1.93 12.58
N ASN A 225 -50.71 1.69 12.05
CA ASN A 225 -49.51 2.41 12.43
C ASN A 225 -49.04 3.25 11.22
N TYR A 226 -48.65 4.48 11.47
CA TYR A 226 -47.95 5.33 10.55
C TYR A 226 -46.46 5.33 10.94
N VAL A 227 -45.58 5.10 9.96
CA VAL A 227 -44.12 5.14 10.16
C VAL A 227 -43.53 6.11 9.16
N GLY A 228 -42.83 7.09 9.66
CA GLY A 228 -42.04 8.04 8.86
C GLY A 228 -40.55 7.89 9.15
N ASP A 229 -39.75 7.63 8.11
CA ASP A 229 -38.32 7.45 8.22
C ASP A 229 -37.58 8.52 7.41
N VAL A 230 -36.50 9.06 8.00
CA VAL A 230 -35.56 9.94 7.31
C VAL A 230 -34.15 9.42 7.55
N GLN A 231 -33.44 9.14 6.48
CA GLN A 231 -32.04 8.73 6.52
C GLN A 231 -31.20 9.66 5.66
N LEU A 232 -30.10 10.11 6.19
CA LEU A 232 -29.07 10.83 5.47
C LEU A 232 -27.82 9.97 5.38
N ASN A 233 -27.09 10.10 4.29
CA ASN A 233 -25.77 9.46 4.14
C ASN A 233 -24.76 10.54 3.72
N ILE A 234 -23.87 10.85 4.64
CA ILE A 234 -22.78 11.83 4.45
C ILE A 234 -21.50 11.05 4.28
N TYR A 235 -21.00 11.01 3.06
CA TYR A 235 -19.79 10.29 2.70
C TYR A 235 -18.74 11.25 2.14
N ASN A 236 -17.53 11.13 2.64
CA ASN A 236 -16.39 11.88 2.13
C ASN A 236 -15.18 10.94 1.99
N THR A 237 -14.45 11.09 0.89
CA THR A 237 -13.20 10.39 0.63
C THR A 237 -12.13 11.38 0.22
N SER A 238 -11.00 11.37 0.92
CA SER A 238 -9.78 12.07 0.54
C SER A 238 -8.70 11.07 0.18
N ASN A 239 -8.02 11.30 -0.93
CA ASN A 239 -6.92 10.49 -1.41
C ASN A 239 -5.68 11.36 -1.53
N ASP A 240 -4.65 11.01 -0.76
CA ASP A 240 -3.34 11.63 -0.80
C ASP A 240 -2.35 10.59 -1.34
N ASN A 241 -1.48 10.96 -2.27
CA ASN A 241 -0.44 10.08 -2.77
C ASN A 241 0.90 10.81 -2.82
N TYR A 242 1.94 10.03 -2.66
CA TYR A 242 3.31 10.52 -2.73
C TYR A 242 4.21 9.47 -3.36
N CYS A 243 5.00 9.89 -4.33
CA CYS A 243 6.06 9.10 -4.92
C CYS A 243 7.28 10.01 -5.10
N PRO A 244 8.42 9.71 -4.43
CA PRO A 244 9.64 10.48 -4.61
C PRO A 244 10.10 10.44 -6.07
N SER A 245 10.75 11.50 -6.53
CA SER A 245 11.24 11.61 -7.91
C SER A 245 12.24 10.51 -8.27
N GLU A 246 13.02 10.06 -7.30
CA GLU A 246 13.99 8.97 -7.44
C GLU A 246 13.38 7.60 -7.76
N LEU A 247 12.07 7.42 -7.44
CA LEU A 247 11.32 6.18 -7.68
C LEU A 247 10.33 6.29 -8.85
N LYS A 248 10.28 7.44 -9.52
CA LYS A 248 9.46 7.60 -10.72
C LYS A 248 10.15 6.96 -11.90
N PRO A 249 9.43 6.19 -12.73
CA PRO A 249 9.97 5.70 -13.99
C PRO A 249 10.39 6.89 -14.87
N MET A 250 11.42 6.72 -15.65
CA MET A 250 11.97 7.77 -16.53
C MET A 250 11.04 8.19 -17.68
N ASP A 251 9.87 7.58 -17.82
CA ASP A 251 8.91 7.91 -18.89
C ASP A 251 8.45 9.37 -18.89
N TRP A 252 8.73 10.12 -17.82
CA TRP A 252 8.42 11.55 -17.69
C TRP A 252 9.58 12.48 -18.11
N VAL A 253 10.73 11.95 -18.46
CA VAL A 253 11.90 12.77 -18.84
C VAL A 253 11.97 13.02 -20.36
N TRP A 254 11.13 12.33 -21.15
CA TRP A 254 11.10 12.38 -22.62
C TRP A 254 9.76 12.87 -23.18
N GLY A 255 8.94 13.53 -22.34
CA GLY A 255 7.71 14.21 -22.79
C GLY A 255 7.92 15.71 -22.91
#